data_324fffad0b29281ab265859c0d5ca22a
#
_entry.id   324fffad0b29281ab265859c0d5ca22a
#
_cell.length_a   1.000
_cell.length_b   1.000
_cell.length_c   1.000
_cell.angle_alpha   90.00
_cell.angle_beta   90.00
_cell.angle_gamma   90.00
#
_symmetry.space_group_name_H-M   'P 1'
#
loop_
_entity.id
_entity.type
_entity.pdbx_description
1 polymer ?
#
loop_
_entity_poly.entity_id
_entity_poly.type
_entity_poly.pdbx_seq_one_letter_code
_entity_poly.pdbx_strand_id
1 'polypeptide(L)'
;MTQRLDAADAAVVGRVVGVRTVERKGLAQRVLTVAVDQNVKGGIGTQIAVWSPSGSGCDLRPPAHTDIGLLLTRSTDGRWVATGASRVDPGELTAAGGEPRGSSIKVVVGVVFLALVLFWALSRRRRGIRPELPGGPRP
;
A
#
# COMPACT_ATOMS: atom_id res chain seq x y z
N MET A 1 0.89 -20.62 -1.29
CA MET A 1 1.09 -19.15 -1.49
C MET A 1 2.43 -18.69 -0.93
N THR A 2 2.77 -18.99 0.29
CA THR A 2 4.00 -18.57 0.98
C THR A 2 5.28 -18.87 0.18
N GLN A 3 5.44 -20.09 -0.33
CA GLN A 3 6.61 -20.49 -1.12
C GLN A 3 6.80 -19.63 -2.40
N ARG A 4 5.70 -19.25 -3.06
CA ARG A 4 5.76 -18.36 -4.26
C ARG A 4 6.11 -16.93 -3.88
N LEU A 5 5.62 -16.47 -2.74
CA LEU A 5 5.94 -15.16 -2.21
C LEU A 5 7.42 -15.08 -1.79
N ASP A 6 7.95 -16.14 -1.21
CA ASP A 6 9.35 -16.21 -0.80
C ASP A 6 10.29 -16.18 -2.00
N ALA A 7 9.92 -16.85 -3.09
CA ALA A 7 10.68 -16.89 -4.34
C ALA A 7 10.61 -15.60 -5.17
N ALA A 8 9.64 -14.72 -4.93
CA ALA A 8 9.53 -13.45 -5.62
C ALA A 8 10.45 -12.40 -4.98
N ASP A 9 11.03 -11.52 -5.79
CA ASP A 9 11.85 -10.40 -5.30
C ASP A 9 10.99 -9.28 -4.71
N ALA A 10 9.76 -9.13 -5.23
CA ALA A 10 8.76 -8.22 -4.70
C ALA A 10 7.34 -8.72 -4.96
N ALA A 11 6.40 -8.22 -4.17
CA ALA A 11 4.98 -8.52 -4.32
C ALA A 11 4.15 -7.28 -4.02
N VAL A 12 3.22 -6.97 -4.92
CA VAL A 12 2.38 -5.76 -4.82
C VAL A 12 0.94 -6.07 -5.16
N VAL A 13 0.04 -5.32 -4.55
CA VAL A 13 -1.35 -5.19 -4.99
C VAL A 13 -1.50 -3.81 -5.62
N GLY A 14 -2.11 -3.75 -6.78
CA GLY A 14 -2.27 -2.48 -7.47
C GLY A 14 -3.15 -2.62 -8.69
N ARG A 15 -3.30 -1.50 -9.39
CA ARG A 15 -4.15 -1.38 -10.57
C ARG A 15 -3.34 -1.03 -11.80
N VAL A 16 -3.64 -1.71 -12.91
CA VAL A 16 -3.04 -1.36 -14.20
C VAL A 16 -3.65 -0.06 -14.72
N VAL A 17 -2.83 0.96 -14.85
CA VAL A 17 -3.22 2.30 -15.32
C VAL A 17 -2.78 2.57 -16.76
N GLY A 18 -1.88 1.76 -17.30
CA GLY A 18 -1.44 1.89 -18.67
C GLY A 18 -0.78 0.62 -19.19
N VAL A 19 -0.89 0.39 -20.50
CA VAL A 19 -0.25 -0.72 -21.21
C VAL A 19 0.35 -0.18 -22.48
N ARG A 20 1.60 -0.51 -22.76
CA ARG A 20 2.27 -0.21 -24.03
C ARG A 20 3.06 -1.42 -24.50
N THR A 21 3.17 -1.59 -25.82
CA THR A 21 4.02 -2.59 -26.42
C THR A 21 5.32 -1.93 -26.88
N VAL A 22 6.44 -2.54 -26.54
CA VAL A 22 7.77 -2.08 -26.91
C VAL A 22 8.47 -3.24 -27.61
N GLU A 23 9.04 -2.97 -28.79
CA GLU A 23 9.89 -3.94 -29.46
C GLU A 23 11.33 -3.80 -28.98
N ARG A 24 11.92 -4.91 -28.55
CA ARG A 24 13.30 -4.95 -28.10
C ARG A 24 13.99 -6.21 -28.62
N LYS A 25 15.12 -6.03 -29.27
CA LYS A 25 15.89 -7.14 -29.88
C LYS A 25 15.03 -8.04 -30.76
N GLY A 26 14.08 -7.46 -31.53
CA GLY A 26 13.19 -8.21 -32.41
C GLY A 26 12.06 -8.97 -31.67
N LEU A 27 11.93 -8.80 -30.36
CA LEU A 27 10.86 -9.39 -29.56
C LEU A 27 9.91 -8.32 -29.06
N ALA A 28 8.62 -8.51 -29.29
CA ALA A 28 7.59 -7.67 -28.70
C ALA A 28 7.49 -7.95 -27.22
N GLN A 29 7.55 -6.90 -26.42
CA GLN A 29 7.37 -6.95 -24.96
C GLN A 29 6.26 -5.99 -24.56
N ARG A 30 5.45 -6.40 -23.61
CA ARG A 30 4.41 -5.56 -23.04
C ARG A 30 4.94 -4.90 -21.76
N VAL A 31 4.75 -3.61 -21.65
CA VAL A 31 5.07 -2.85 -20.44
C VAL A 31 3.78 -2.34 -19.83
N LEU A 32 3.50 -2.82 -18.63
CA LEU A 32 2.35 -2.39 -17.85
C LEU A 32 2.79 -1.34 -16.85
N THR A 33 2.07 -0.23 -16.81
CA THR A 33 2.21 0.76 -15.74
C THR A 33 1.22 0.41 -14.66
N VAL A 34 1.71 0.09 -13.47
CA VAL A 34 0.89 -0.33 -12.33
C VAL A 34 0.97 0.74 -11.24
N ALA A 35 -0.18 1.28 -10.87
CA ALA A 35 -0.32 2.06 -9.64
C ALA A 35 -0.38 1.09 -8.47
N VAL A 36 0.53 1.25 -7.52
CA VAL A 36 0.67 0.35 -6.36
C VAL A 36 -0.16 0.87 -5.21
N ASP A 37 -1.18 0.12 -4.84
CA ASP A 37 -2.04 0.44 -3.70
C ASP A 37 -1.48 -0.15 -2.40
N GLN A 38 -0.88 -1.34 -2.48
CA GLN A 38 -0.29 -2.01 -1.34
C GLN A 38 1.01 -2.72 -1.71
N ASN A 39 2.01 -2.56 -0.88
CA ASN A 39 3.31 -3.22 -1.00
C ASN A 39 3.38 -4.37 0.00
N VAL A 40 3.34 -5.60 -0.49
CA VAL A 40 3.35 -6.81 0.33
C VAL A 40 4.78 -7.25 0.63
N LYS A 41 5.66 -7.17 -0.37
CA LYS A 41 7.09 -7.52 -0.24
C LYS A 41 7.91 -6.60 -1.13
N GLY A 42 9.07 -6.18 -0.65
CA GLY A 42 9.99 -5.31 -1.40
C GLY A 42 9.62 -3.83 -1.31
N GLY A 43 10.59 -2.95 -1.34
CA GLY A 43 10.41 -1.49 -1.21
C GLY A 43 10.02 -0.82 -2.54
N ILE A 44 8.85 -1.12 -3.08
CA ILE A 44 8.38 -0.55 -4.36
C ILE A 44 7.65 0.77 -4.13
N GLY A 45 7.87 1.73 -5.03
CA GLY A 45 7.20 3.03 -5.02
C GLY A 45 5.70 2.93 -5.33
N THR A 46 5.03 4.08 -5.43
CA THR A 46 3.60 4.18 -5.70
C THR A 46 3.21 3.83 -7.13
N GLN A 47 4.17 3.81 -8.05
CA GLN A 47 3.97 3.45 -9.45
C GLN A 47 5.19 2.72 -9.99
N ILE A 48 4.97 1.65 -10.74
CA ILE A 48 6.02 0.84 -11.34
C ILE A 48 5.73 0.48 -12.79
N ALA A 49 6.80 0.26 -13.56
CA ALA A 49 6.74 -0.34 -14.89
C ALA A 49 7.08 -1.83 -14.79
N VAL A 50 6.14 -2.68 -15.17
CA VAL A 50 6.29 -4.14 -15.16
C VAL A 50 6.38 -4.63 -16.59
N TRP A 51 7.43 -5.36 -16.88
CA TRP A 51 7.70 -5.95 -18.19
C TRP A 51 7.14 -7.36 -18.26
N SER A 52 6.43 -7.67 -19.34
CA SER A 52 5.90 -9.00 -19.61
C SER A 52 6.21 -9.40 -21.06
N PRO A 53 6.61 -10.66 -21.29
CA PRO A 53 6.77 -11.16 -22.66
C PRO A 53 5.44 -11.10 -23.37
N SER A 54 5.43 -10.65 -24.63
CA SER A 54 4.25 -10.55 -25.48
C SER A 54 4.20 -11.70 -26.47
N GLY A 55 3.02 -12.27 -26.70
CA GLY A 55 2.82 -13.32 -27.71
C GLY A 55 3.12 -14.75 -27.25
N SER A 56 3.57 -14.97 -26.04
CA SER A 56 3.66 -16.31 -25.42
C SER A 56 2.42 -16.59 -24.58
N GLY A 57 2.07 -17.85 -24.37
CA GLY A 57 0.98 -18.23 -23.46
C GLY A 57 1.19 -17.76 -22.01
N CYS A 58 2.36 -17.25 -21.70
CA CYS A 58 2.73 -16.66 -20.40
C CYS A 58 2.51 -15.14 -20.32
N ASP A 59 1.90 -14.55 -21.33
CA ASP A 59 1.63 -13.11 -21.43
C ASP A 59 0.71 -12.66 -20.27
N LEU A 60 1.10 -11.60 -19.58
CA LEU A 60 0.29 -11.01 -18.52
C LEU A 60 -0.79 -10.12 -19.14
N ARG A 61 -2.05 -10.55 -19.05
CA ARG A 61 -3.25 -9.84 -19.55
C ARG A 61 -4.20 -9.52 -18.41
N PRO A 62 -3.89 -8.54 -17.60
CA PRO A 62 -4.81 -8.14 -16.54
C PRO A 62 -6.04 -7.45 -17.13
N PRO A 63 -7.22 -7.62 -16.56
CA PRO A 63 -8.37 -6.81 -16.90
C PRO A 63 -8.09 -5.34 -16.55
N ALA A 64 -8.57 -4.42 -17.39
CA ALA A 64 -8.42 -3.00 -17.15
C ALA A 64 -9.17 -2.57 -15.88
N HIS A 65 -8.59 -1.63 -15.14
CA HIS A 65 -9.18 -1.01 -13.95
C HIS A 65 -9.54 -1.96 -12.79
N THR A 66 -8.99 -3.18 -12.80
CA THR A 66 -9.19 -4.15 -11.73
C THR A 66 -7.93 -4.23 -10.89
N ASP A 67 -8.11 -4.38 -9.57
CA ASP A 67 -6.99 -4.61 -8.66
C ASP A 67 -6.43 -6.02 -8.89
N ILE A 68 -5.13 -6.10 -8.99
CA ILE A 68 -4.40 -7.35 -9.22
C ILE A 68 -3.26 -7.49 -8.22
N GLY A 69 -3.05 -8.71 -7.77
CA GLY A 69 -1.83 -9.09 -7.06
C GLY A 69 -0.76 -9.53 -8.06
N LEU A 70 0.43 -9.02 -7.92
CA LEU A 70 1.58 -9.35 -8.76
C LEU A 70 2.77 -9.79 -7.93
N LEU A 71 3.32 -10.93 -8.30
CA LEU A 71 4.64 -11.38 -7.87
C LEU A 71 5.65 -10.91 -8.92
N LEU A 72 6.65 -10.17 -8.48
CA LEU A 72 7.61 -9.53 -9.36
C LEU A 72 8.98 -10.15 -9.17
N THR A 73 9.65 -10.39 -10.28
CA THR A 73 11.05 -10.83 -10.29
C THR A 73 11.91 -9.73 -10.89
N ARG A 74 13.09 -9.52 -10.35
CA ARG A 74 14.03 -8.55 -10.88
C ARG A 74 14.90 -9.19 -11.95
N SER A 75 14.85 -8.63 -13.15
CA SER A 75 15.73 -9.05 -14.24
C SER A 75 17.18 -8.57 -13.98
N THR A 76 18.15 -9.18 -14.63
CA THR A 76 19.58 -8.82 -14.56
C THR A 76 19.87 -7.36 -14.92
N ASP A 77 19.01 -6.75 -15.73
CA ASP A 77 19.06 -5.33 -16.09
C ASP A 77 18.27 -4.41 -15.14
N GLY A 78 17.86 -4.94 -14.00
CA GLY A 78 17.21 -4.20 -12.92
C GLY A 78 15.71 -3.91 -13.11
N ARG A 79 15.07 -4.47 -14.13
CA ARG A 79 13.66 -4.28 -14.43
C ARG A 79 12.77 -5.23 -13.66
N TRP A 80 11.56 -4.79 -13.37
CA TRP A 80 10.53 -5.65 -12.83
C TRP A 80 9.87 -6.44 -13.94
N VAL A 81 9.86 -7.76 -13.81
CA VAL A 81 9.29 -8.69 -14.77
C VAL A 81 8.17 -9.49 -14.12
N ALA A 82 7.09 -9.68 -14.85
CA ALA A 82 5.99 -10.56 -14.45
C ALA A 82 5.44 -11.31 -15.68
N THR A 83 4.98 -12.54 -15.43
CA THR A 83 4.30 -13.39 -16.42
C THR A 83 2.85 -13.60 -16.03
N GLY A 84 2.06 -14.25 -16.85
CA GLY A 84 0.69 -14.64 -16.49
C GLY A 84 0.62 -15.48 -15.22
N ALA A 85 1.63 -16.32 -14.98
CA ALA A 85 1.75 -17.10 -13.75
C ALA A 85 2.09 -16.26 -12.50
N SER A 86 2.59 -15.05 -12.68
CA SER A 86 2.91 -14.12 -11.57
C SER A 86 1.68 -13.41 -11.02
N ARG A 87 0.54 -13.54 -11.66
CA ARG A 87 -0.73 -12.99 -11.20
C ARG A 87 -1.27 -13.84 -10.05
N VAL A 88 -1.74 -13.17 -9.02
CA VAL A 88 -2.31 -13.75 -7.81
C VAL A 88 -3.56 -12.98 -7.42
N ASP A 89 -4.46 -13.62 -6.71
CA ASP A 89 -5.60 -12.93 -6.11
C ASP A 89 -5.13 -11.88 -5.10
N PRO A 90 -5.61 -10.62 -5.18
CA PRO A 90 -5.21 -9.55 -4.28
C PRO A 90 -5.47 -9.88 -2.80
N GLY A 91 -6.60 -10.56 -2.51
CA GLY A 91 -6.97 -10.96 -1.16
C GLY A 91 -6.01 -11.98 -0.57
N GLU A 92 -5.64 -13.00 -1.36
CA GLU A 92 -4.65 -14.00 -0.95
C GLU A 92 -3.28 -13.38 -0.71
N LEU A 93 -2.88 -12.43 -1.55
CA LEU A 93 -1.59 -11.77 -1.42
C LEU A 93 -1.54 -10.87 -0.18
N THR A 94 -2.61 -10.15 0.09
CA THR A 94 -2.77 -9.31 1.27
C THR A 94 -2.74 -10.13 2.55
N ALA A 95 -3.45 -11.27 2.57
CA ALA A 95 -3.47 -12.17 3.71
C ALA A 95 -2.10 -12.83 3.98
N ALA A 96 -1.27 -13.00 2.94
CA ALA A 96 0.03 -13.67 3.05
C ALA A 96 1.14 -12.81 3.67
N GLY A 97 1.01 -11.48 3.78
CA GLY A 97 2.09 -10.70 4.37
C GLY A 97 1.99 -9.18 4.27
N GLY A 98 0.90 -8.64 3.79
CA GLY A 98 0.81 -7.19 3.59
C GLY A 98 0.09 -6.45 4.71
N GLU A 99 0.80 -5.71 5.54
CA GLU A 99 0.15 -4.62 6.26
C GLU A 99 -0.24 -3.51 5.26
N PRO A 100 -1.52 -3.10 5.20
CA PRO A 100 -1.93 -2.03 4.31
C PRO A 100 -1.20 -0.73 4.68
N ARG A 101 -0.47 -0.15 3.75
CA ARG A 101 0.11 1.18 3.90
C ARG A 101 -1.02 2.18 4.17
N GLY A 102 -1.09 2.70 5.38
CA GLY A 102 -2.09 3.70 5.77
C GLY A 102 -2.90 3.33 7.01
N SER A 103 -2.89 2.06 7.44
CA SER A 103 -3.54 1.66 8.70
C SER A 103 -2.87 2.32 9.90
N SER A 104 -1.55 2.36 9.93
CA SER A 104 -0.78 2.98 11.02
C SER A 104 -1.04 4.48 11.15
N ILE A 105 -1.16 5.20 10.03
CA ILE A 105 -1.42 6.64 10.03
C ILE A 105 -2.81 6.94 10.58
N LYS A 106 -3.82 6.16 10.20
CA LYS A 106 -5.19 6.33 10.71
C LYS A 106 -5.29 6.07 12.21
N VAL A 107 -4.59 5.06 12.71
CA VAL A 107 -4.53 4.75 14.14
C VAL A 107 -3.80 5.84 14.91
N VAL A 108 -2.65 6.31 14.43
CA VAL A 108 -1.88 7.38 15.07
C VAL A 108 -2.70 8.68 15.12
N VAL A 109 -3.34 9.08 14.02
CA VAL A 109 -4.21 10.28 13.98
C VAL A 109 -5.38 10.13 14.96
N GLY A 110 -6.01 8.96 15.03
CA GLY A 110 -7.09 8.68 15.98
C GLY A 110 -6.65 8.80 17.44
N VAL A 111 -5.48 8.25 17.79
CA VAL A 111 -4.92 8.33 19.15
C VAL A 111 -4.55 9.76 19.53
N VAL A 112 -3.92 10.52 18.62
CA VAL A 112 -3.57 11.93 18.86
C VAL A 112 -4.82 12.77 19.06
N PHE A 113 -5.86 12.56 18.24
CA PHE A 113 -7.13 13.27 18.40
C PHE A 113 -7.81 12.97 19.73
N LEU A 114 -7.84 11.70 20.13
CA LEU A 114 -8.37 11.29 21.45
C LEU A 114 -7.63 11.94 22.60
N ALA A 115 -6.29 11.96 22.54
CA ALA A 115 -5.44 12.60 23.54
C ALA A 115 -5.72 14.11 23.65
N LEU A 116 -5.90 14.81 22.54
CA LEU A 116 -6.23 16.24 22.52
C LEU A 116 -7.61 16.52 23.15
N VAL A 117 -8.62 15.69 22.84
CA VAL A 117 -9.97 15.81 23.41
C VAL A 117 -9.93 15.59 24.94
N LEU A 118 -9.22 14.57 25.39
CA LEU A 118 -9.04 14.30 26.83
C LEU A 118 -8.30 15.43 27.54
N PHE A 119 -7.24 15.94 26.94
CA PHE A 119 -6.48 17.07 27.50
C PHE A 119 -7.34 18.31 27.59
N TRP A 120 -8.13 18.60 26.57
CA TRP A 120 -9.07 19.74 26.59
C TRP A 120 -10.16 19.58 27.65
N ALA A 121 -10.75 18.40 27.79
CA ALA A 121 -11.76 18.11 28.81
C ALA A 121 -11.22 18.25 30.22
N LEU A 122 -9.99 17.74 30.47
CA LEU A 122 -9.32 17.86 31.77
C LEU A 122 -8.92 19.31 32.10
N SER A 123 -8.44 20.06 31.09
CA SER A 123 -8.09 21.48 31.28
C SER A 123 -9.31 22.34 31.58
N ARG A 124 -10.45 22.03 30.98
CA ARG A 124 -11.73 22.71 31.26
C ARG A 124 -12.22 22.42 32.67
N ARG A 125 -12.09 21.18 33.14
CA ARG A 125 -12.43 20.84 34.55
C ARG A 125 -11.55 21.59 35.56
N ARG A 126 -10.26 21.75 35.30
CA ARG A 126 -9.35 22.48 36.19
C ARG A 126 -9.65 23.97 36.24
N ARG A 127 -10.22 24.57 35.22
CA ARG A 127 -10.60 26.01 35.21
C ARG A 127 -11.95 26.27 35.89
N GLY A 128 -12.78 25.24 36.09
CA GLY A 128 -14.09 25.35 36.75
C GLY A 128 -14.05 25.25 38.28
N ILE A 129 -12.91 24.87 38.89
CA ILE A 129 -12.74 24.78 40.34
C ILE A 129 -11.91 25.99 40.79
N ARG A 130 -12.53 27.18 40.85
CA ARG A 130 -12.11 28.23 41.75
C ARG A 130 -12.88 28.02 43.05
N PRO A 131 -12.22 27.71 44.18
CA PRO A 131 -12.90 27.75 45.49
C PRO A 131 -13.24 29.21 45.73
N GLU A 132 -14.53 29.56 45.73
CA GLU A 132 -14.98 30.77 46.39
C GLU A 132 -14.66 30.62 47.87
N LEU A 133 -13.75 31.43 48.35
CA LEU A 133 -13.47 31.59 49.76
C LEU A 133 -14.67 32.31 50.44
N PRO A 134 -15.39 31.66 51.35
CA PRO A 134 -16.46 32.32 52.05
C PRO A 134 -15.91 33.30 53.12
N GLY A 135 -16.32 34.54 53.04
CA GLY A 135 -16.39 35.39 54.23
C GLY A 135 -15.20 36.28 54.49
N GLY A 136 -15.18 37.48 53.85
CA GLY A 136 -14.59 38.64 54.47
C GLY A 136 -15.63 39.33 55.36
N PRO A 137 -15.24 39.81 56.56
CA PRO A 137 -16.22 40.51 57.45
C PRO A 137 -16.58 41.86 56.85
N ARG A 138 -17.89 42.14 56.84
CA ARG A 138 -18.41 43.47 56.54
C ARG A 138 -18.23 44.38 57.75
N PRO A 139 -17.85 45.67 57.55
CA PRO A 139 -17.90 46.66 58.59
C PRO A 139 -19.30 47.06 58.98
#